data_b0d7167b7024f45477ff2cedde028fee
#
_entry.id   b0d7167b7024f45477ff2cedde028fee
#
_cell.length_a   1.000
_cell.length_b   1.000
_cell.length_c   1.000
_cell.angle_alpha   90.00
_cell.angle_beta   90.00
_cell.angle_gamma   90.00
#
_symmetry.space_group_name_H-M   'P 1'
#
loop_
_entity.id
_entity.type
_entity.pdbx_description
1 polymer ?
#
loop_
_entity_poly.entity_id
_entity_poly.type
_entity_poly.pdbx_seq_one_letter_code
_entity_poly.pdbx_strand_id
1 'polypeptide(L)' 'MTLTNEEKTLLLLYYEDGRKETEQNLREMRKQLQADEKHLIRLTDRVLGKLHEMSEEEFRALELFPDTESEVRP' A
#
# COMPACT_ATOMS: atom_id res chain seq x y z
N MET A 1 0.30 -12.39 5.55
CA MET A 1 -0.55 -11.19 5.55
C MET A 1 -1.06 -10.93 4.15
N THR A 2 -2.33 -10.64 4.03
CA THR A 2 -2.96 -10.47 2.72
C THR A 2 -3.35 -9.03 2.48
N LEU A 3 -3.05 -8.53 1.31
CA LEU A 3 -3.44 -7.18 0.90
C LEU A 3 -4.62 -7.27 -0.06
N THR A 4 -5.55 -6.34 0.10
CA THR A 4 -6.64 -6.22 -0.87
C THR A 4 -6.12 -5.54 -2.13
N ASN A 5 -6.90 -5.60 -3.21
CA ASN A 5 -6.49 -4.94 -4.45
C ASN A 5 -6.32 -3.44 -4.28
N GLU A 6 -7.20 -2.81 -3.50
CA GLU A 6 -7.05 -1.39 -3.23
C GLU A 6 -5.76 -1.10 -2.48
N GLU A 7 -5.45 -1.94 -1.50
CA GLU A 7 -4.23 -1.78 -0.72
C GLU A 7 -3.00 -1.96 -1.58
N LYS A 8 -3.01 -2.95 -2.47
CA LYS A 8 -1.91 -3.17 -3.40
C LYS A 8 -1.70 -1.97 -4.31
N THR A 9 -2.80 -1.44 -4.83
CA THR A 9 -2.73 -0.29 -5.72
C THR A 9 -2.14 0.92 -5.01
N LEU A 10 -2.60 1.20 -3.79
CA LEU A 10 -2.07 2.32 -3.04
C LEU A 10 -0.59 2.13 -2.75
N LEU A 11 -0.23 0.93 -2.34
CA LEU A 11 1.16 0.64 -2.02
C LEU A 11 2.06 0.78 -3.25
N LEU A 12 1.57 0.32 -4.39
CA LEU A 12 2.32 0.42 -5.64
C LEU A 12 2.57 1.88 -6.03
N LEU A 13 1.57 2.74 -5.85
CA LEU A 13 1.72 4.15 -6.18
C LEU A 13 2.80 4.86 -5.36
N TYR A 14 2.98 4.43 -4.13
CA TYR A 14 3.92 5.07 -3.21
C TYR A 14 5.10 4.19 -2.85
N TYR A 15 5.30 3.15 -3.63
CA TYR A 15 6.35 2.18 -3.40
C TYR A 15 7.73 2.82 -3.50
N GLU A 16 8.58 2.49 -2.51
CA GLU A 16 9.97 2.92 -2.50
C GLU A 16 10.85 1.70 -2.31
N ASP A 17 12.13 1.88 -2.49
CA ASP A 17 13.08 0.78 -2.36
C ASP A 17 13.38 0.54 -0.88
N GLY A 18 12.42 -0.02 -0.19
CA GLY A 18 12.55 -0.33 1.23
C GLY A 18 11.24 -0.12 1.95
N ARG A 19 11.02 -0.93 2.99
CA ARG A 19 9.78 -0.87 3.76
C ARG A 19 9.62 0.46 4.49
N LYS A 20 10.69 0.91 5.14
CA LYS A 20 10.62 2.14 5.92
C LYS A 20 10.43 3.36 5.03
N GLU A 21 11.09 3.37 3.91
CA GLU A 21 10.95 4.46 2.95
C GLU A 21 9.54 4.52 2.38
N THR A 22 8.96 3.36 2.12
CA THR A 22 7.58 3.29 1.64
C THR A 22 6.62 3.79 2.72
N GLU A 23 6.82 3.37 3.97
CA GLU A 23 6.01 3.87 5.08
C GLU A 23 6.09 5.38 5.19
N GLN A 24 7.30 5.93 5.09
CA GLN A 24 7.49 7.36 5.19
C GLN A 24 6.76 8.10 4.07
N ASN A 25 6.86 7.58 2.87
CA ASN A 25 6.20 8.17 1.72
C ASN A 25 4.68 8.19 1.91
N LEU A 26 4.12 7.10 2.40
CA LEU A 26 2.70 7.02 2.67
C LEU A 26 2.28 7.97 3.78
N ARG A 27 3.09 8.12 4.81
CA ARG A 27 2.80 9.05 5.90
C ARG A 27 2.80 10.49 5.43
N GLU A 28 3.72 10.83 4.56
CA GLU A 28 3.76 12.18 3.99
C GLU A 28 2.51 12.47 3.17
N MET A 29 2.09 11.49 2.36
CA MET A 29 0.87 11.63 1.59
C MET A 29 -0.34 11.79 2.52
N ARG A 30 -0.39 10.98 3.59
CA ARG A 30 -1.53 11.01 4.52
C ARG A 30 -1.69 12.36 5.17
N LYS A 31 -0.59 13.05 5.45
CA LYS A 31 -0.66 14.38 6.06
C LYS A 31 -1.38 15.40 5.19
N GLN A 32 -1.42 15.14 3.89
CA GLN A 32 -2.04 16.07 2.96
C GLN A 32 -3.49 15.74 2.65
N LEU A 33 -4.00 14.63 3.20
CA LEU A 33 -5.38 14.25 2.97
C LEU A 33 -6.33 15.16 3.74
N GLN A 34 -7.44 15.50 3.10
CA GLN A 34 -8.48 16.31 3.71
C GLN A 34 -9.35 15.45 4.61
N ALA A 35 -10.01 16.11 5.58
CA ALA A 35 -10.84 15.38 6.54
C ALA A 35 -11.98 14.61 5.87
N ASP A 36 -12.46 15.08 4.72
CA ASP A 36 -13.55 14.41 4.02
C ASP A 36 -13.09 13.23 3.17
N GLU A 37 -11.78 13.02 3.02
CA GLU A 37 -11.25 11.88 2.28
C GLU A 37 -11.15 10.65 3.19
N LYS A 38 -12.25 10.30 3.80
CA LYS A 38 -12.27 9.27 4.85
C LYS A 38 -11.87 7.89 4.35
N HIS A 39 -12.32 7.54 3.16
CA HIS A 39 -11.99 6.23 2.62
C HIS A 39 -10.48 6.08 2.41
N LEU A 40 -9.86 7.10 1.85
CA LEU A 40 -8.44 7.07 1.58
C LEU A 40 -7.62 7.11 2.88
N ILE A 41 -8.09 7.86 3.86
CA ILE A 41 -7.45 7.88 5.17
C ILE A 41 -7.45 6.49 5.79
N ARG A 42 -8.59 5.82 5.77
CA ARG A 42 -8.69 4.48 6.34
C ARG A 42 -7.84 3.47 5.59
N LEU A 43 -7.85 3.57 4.27
CA LEU A 43 -7.05 2.69 3.43
C LEU A 43 -5.56 2.87 3.73
N THR A 44 -5.13 4.12 3.80
CA THR A 44 -3.74 4.43 4.11
C THR A 44 -3.35 3.90 5.48
N ASP A 45 -4.22 4.09 6.48
CA ASP A 45 -3.93 3.60 7.82
C ASP A 45 -3.81 2.09 7.85
N ARG A 46 -4.64 1.38 7.10
CA ARG A 46 -4.54 -0.08 7.02
C ARG A 46 -3.24 -0.52 6.39
N VAL A 47 -2.86 0.13 5.30
CA VAL A 47 -1.62 -0.21 4.62
C VAL A 47 -0.43 0.05 5.53
N LEU A 48 -0.42 1.20 6.21
CA LEU A 48 0.66 1.52 7.14
C LEU A 48 0.76 0.50 8.27
N GLY A 49 -0.39 0.07 8.80
CA GLY A 49 -0.39 -0.95 9.84
C GLY A 49 0.20 -2.27 9.37
N LYS A 50 -0.17 -2.68 8.17
CA LYS A 50 0.34 -3.92 7.60
C LYS A 50 1.84 -3.83 7.30
N LEU A 51 2.28 -2.69 6.78
CA LEU A 51 3.70 -2.48 6.54
C LEU A 51 4.50 -2.53 7.83
N HIS A 52 3.96 -1.94 8.89
CA HIS A 52 4.65 -1.90 10.16
C HIS A 52 4.87 -3.29 10.73
N GLU A 53 3.93 -4.21 10.46
CA GLU A 53 4.00 -5.56 11.00
C GLU A 53 4.81 -6.53 10.15
N MET A 54 5.13 -6.18 8.93
CA MET A 54 5.87 -7.10 8.07
C MET A 54 7.37 -6.83 8.15
N SER A 55 8.16 -7.87 7.87
CA SER A 55 9.60 -7.75 7.80
C SER A 55 10.03 -7.19 6.44
N GLU A 56 11.29 -6.80 6.33
CA GLU A 56 11.84 -6.38 5.05
C GLU A 56 11.73 -7.49 4.01
N GLU A 57 11.96 -8.73 4.43
CA GLU A 57 11.84 -9.84 3.52
C GLU A 57 10.43 -10.02 3.00
N GLU A 58 9.45 -9.90 3.90
CA GLU A 58 8.07 -9.99 3.51
C GLU A 58 7.70 -8.85 2.56
N PHE A 59 8.19 -7.66 2.84
CA PHE A 59 7.93 -6.51 1.99
C PHE A 59 8.47 -6.73 0.59
N ARG A 60 9.68 -7.25 0.49
CA ARG A 60 10.30 -7.49 -0.82
C ARG A 60 9.63 -8.61 -1.59
N ALA A 61 8.97 -9.52 -0.88
CA ALA A 61 8.27 -10.62 -1.51
C ALA A 61 6.86 -10.26 -1.94
N LEU A 62 6.39 -9.05 -1.64
CA LEU A 62 5.03 -8.66 -1.98
C LEU A 62 4.82 -8.61 -3.49
N GLU A 63 3.67 -9.14 -3.89
CA GLU A 63 3.20 -8.99 -5.25
C GLU A 63 2.18 -7.87 -5.26
N LEU A 64 2.57 -6.73 -5.82
CA LEU A 64 1.77 -5.52 -5.72
C LEU A 64 0.81 -5.30 -6.88
N PHE A 65 0.89 -6.15 -7.90
CA PHE A 65 -0.01 -6.00 -9.02
C PHE A 65 -1.38 -6.55 -8.67
N PRO A 66 -2.45 -5.78 -8.90
CA PRO A 66 -3.80 -6.28 -8.64
C PRO A 66 -4.10 -7.50 -9.51
N ASP A 67 -5.04 -8.30 -9.05
CA ASP A 67 -5.40 -9.54 -9.73
C ASP A 67 -6.13 -9.32 -11.06
N THR A 68 -6.37 -8.09 -11.41
CA THR A 68 -7.08 -7.77 -12.65
C THR A 68 -6.36 -8.26 -13.88
N GLU A 69 -5.08 -8.51 -13.79
CA GLU A 69 -4.34 -8.98 -14.95
C GLU A 69 -4.85 -10.32 -15.46
N SER A 70 -5.48 -11.10 -14.61
CA SER A 70 -6.06 -12.35 -15.05
C SER A 70 -7.24 -12.15 -15.98
N GLU A 71 -7.81 -10.96 -15.97
CA GLU A 71 -8.98 -10.64 -16.77
C GLU A 71 -8.62 -10.16 -18.15
N VAL A 72 -7.38 -9.78 -18.36
CA VAL A 72 -6.96 -9.26 -19.67
C VAL A 72 -6.30 -10.32 -20.52
N ARG A 73 -6.26 -11.50 -20.05
CA ARG A 73 -5.69 -12.56 -20.83
C ARG A 73 -6.54 -12.88 -22.01
N PRO A 74 -5.93 -13.00 -23.14
CA PRO A 74 -6.68 -13.38 -24.34
C PRO A 74 -7.22 -14.77 -24.22
#